data_eaeb81007ebfd085ea75437b2b926e49
#
_entry.id   eaeb81007ebfd085ea75437b2b926e49
#
_cell.length_a   1.000
_cell.length_b   1.000
_cell.length_c   1.000
_cell.angle_alpha   90.00
_cell.angle_beta   90.00
_cell.angle_gamma   90.00
#
_symmetry.space_group_name_H-M   'P 1'
#
loop_
_entity.id
_entity.type
_entity.pdbx_description
1 polymer ?
#
loop_
_entity_poly.entity_id
_entity_poly.type
_entity_poly.pdbx_seq_one_letter_code
_entity_poly.pdbx_strand_id
1 'polypeptide(L)'
;KNEDKMMNLTELLHEKQNIDKLEDIIQQICQEVEPVNQEASKDFAEKLDTLVPPQQGLGKLRHMVMQYLSIAGIPAKLMPPVNFIFCSDHGVSAENVSAYPPETTLHMATNYVISKGAAANAFSNFVQGKMKVADLGINGNTDNLPDIDHVKIRPGTRNAAQEPAMTRQEAATSLLYGIQQAMELKEQGYTILLPGEMGISNTTSSAAIAAAICQVSPEKTTGRGTNISDQRLQKKLAVVKQMLATNQPDATDGLDVLTKVGGYELGAIAGLIIGAAHSHCLVILDGFNTAAAALIATTICPQAREYIMASHIGGEAGHPIALQKLGLQPIMKLDIKLGEAIGSSLAADLLINGLAACLNVLKSDVEKFAYVDRVQDIMIQPKSVQLTDKTFDFYTKTMPP
;
A
#
# COMPACT_ATOMS: atom_id res chain seq x y z
N LYS A 1 28.29 1.77 -14.22
CA LYS A 1 27.68 2.38 -15.44
C LYS A 1 26.23 2.79 -15.26
N ASN A 2 25.61 2.58 -14.06
CA ASN A 2 24.24 2.99 -13.75
C ASN A 2 24.16 4.18 -12.77
N GLU A 3 25.30 4.75 -12.36
CA GLU A 3 25.34 5.84 -11.37
C GLU A 3 24.94 7.21 -11.93
N ASP A 4 24.85 7.37 -13.25
CA ASP A 4 24.54 8.66 -13.88
C ASP A 4 23.04 8.88 -14.21
N LYS A 5 22.12 8.02 -13.75
CA LYS A 5 20.71 8.08 -14.18
C LYS A 5 19.68 8.44 -13.12
N MET A 6 20.03 8.42 -11.83
CA MET A 6 19.10 8.91 -10.81
C MET A 6 19.32 10.40 -10.58
N MET A 7 18.48 11.21 -11.19
CA MET A 7 18.40 12.63 -10.85
C MET A 7 18.01 12.77 -9.39
N ASN A 8 18.78 13.56 -8.63
CA ASN A 8 18.43 13.87 -7.25
C ASN A 8 17.05 14.53 -7.21
N LEU A 9 16.16 14.01 -6.35
CA LEU A 9 14.79 14.53 -6.21
C LEU A 9 14.79 16.06 -5.93
N THR A 10 15.79 16.56 -5.21
CA THR A 10 15.99 17.98 -4.98
C THR A 10 16.16 18.74 -6.31
N GLU A 11 16.81 18.14 -7.29
CA GLU A 11 16.94 18.71 -8.65
C GLU A 11 15.62 18.64 -9.41
N LEU A 12 14.86 17.53 -9.25
CA LEU A 12 13.53 17.39 -9.84
C LEU A 12 12.51 18.41 -9.29
N LEU A 13 12.63 18.75 -8.00
CA LEU A 13 11.75 19.72 -7.34
C LEU A 13 12.15 21.18 -7.62
N HIS A 14 13.43 21.47 -7.82
CA HIS A 14 13.97 22.84 -7.95
C HIS A 14 14.21 23.28 -9.40
N GLU A 15 14.45 22.36 -10.32
CA GLU A 15 14.53 22.70 -11.74
C GLU A 15 13.13 22.74 -12.34
N LYS A 16 12.83 23.78 -13.14
CA LYS A 16 11.67 23.82 -14.06
C LYS A 16 11.90 22.81 -15.18
N GLN A 17 11.81 21.51 -14.81
CA GLN A 17 12.01 20.45 -15.80
C GLN A 17 10.83 20.40 -16.77
N ASN A 18 11.14 20.11 -18.01
CA ASN A 18 10.13 19.87 -19.01
C ASN A 18 9.33 18.60 -18.61
N ILE A 19 8.00 18.69 -18.58
CA ILE A 19 7.10 17.58 -18.28
C ILE A 19 7.40 16.36 -19.18
N ASP A 20 7.71 16.56 -20.45
CA ASP A 20 8.03 15.49 -21.39
C ASP A 20 9.19 14.63 -20.88
N LYS A 21 10.22 15.24 -20.27
CA LYS A 21 11.35 14.52 -19.69
C LYS A 21 10.94 13.68 -18.50
N LEU A 22 10.04 14.17 -17.64
CA LEU A 22 9.55 13.42 -16.48
C LEU A 22 8.72 12.20 -16.92
N GLU A 23 7.88 12.37 -17.93
CA GLU A 23 7.09 11.29 -18.52
C GLU A 23 7.97 10.24 -19.22
N ASP A 24 9.00 10.67 -19.94
CA ASP A 24 9.98 9.77 -20.55
C ASP A 24 10.70 8.90 -19.53
N ILE A 25 11.10 9.48 -18.37
CA ILE A 25 11.71 8.72 -17.28
C ILE A 25 10.73 7.68 -16.72
N ILE A 26 9.48 8.07 -16.47
CA ILE A 26 8.45 7.17 -15.98
C ILE A 26 8.23 6.01 -16.98
N GLN A 27 8.12 6.33 -18.26
CA GLN A 27 7.92 5.33 -19.31
C GLN A 27 9.12 4.37 -19.43
N GLN A 28 10.35 4.90 -19.34
CA GLN A 28 11.55 4.07 -19.37
C GLN A 28 11.55 3.08 -18.20
N ILE A 29 11.26 3.55 -16.97
CA ILE A 29 11.18 2.68 -15.79
C ILE A 29 10.11 1.61 -15.98
N CYS A 30 8.93 1.97 -16.51
CA CYS A 30 7.87 1.00 -16.79
C CYS A 30 8.27 -0.07 -17.83
N GLN A 31 9.07 0.31 -18.84
CA GLN A 31 9.58 -0.64 -19.85
C GLN A 31 10.62 -1.59 -19.26
N GLU A 32 11.32 -1.20 -18.20
CA GLU A 32 12.31 -2.00 -17.49
C GLU A 32 11.68 -2.95 -16.44
N VAL A 33 10.37 -2.82 -16.16
CA VAL A 33 9.66 -3.74 -15.25
C VAL A 33 9.53 -5.12 -15.90
N GLU A 34 10.16 -6.11 -15.32
CA GLU A 34 10.09 -7.51 -15.77
C GLU A 34 8.83 -8.21 -15.22
N PRO A 35 8.29 -9.21 -15.93
CA PRO A 35 7.29 -10.11 -15.37
C PRO A 35 7.84 -10.86 -14.14
N VAL A 36 6.96 -11.17 -13.19
CA VAL A 36 7.34 -11.94 -12.00
C VAL A 36 7.82 -13.35 -12.40
N ASN A 37 8.96 -13.77 -11.86
CA ASN A 37 9.54 -15.07 -12.15
C ASN A 37 8.83 -16.19 -11.37
N GLN A 38 7.78 -16.77 -11.95
CA GLN A 38 7.04 -17.86 -11.32
C GLN A 38 7.85 -19.15 -11.14
N GLU A 39 8.85 -19.42 -11.97
CA GLU A 39 9.72 -20.59 -11.82
C GLU A 39 10.58 -20.50 -10.55
N ALA A 40 10.93 -19.29 -10.10
CA ALA A 40 11.71 -19.09 -8.87
C ALA A 40 11.06 -19.67 -7.61
N SER A 41 9.74 -19.77 -7.57
CA SER A 41 8.99 -20.34 -6.45
C SER A 41 8.53 -21.78 -6.66
N LYS A 42 8.68 -22.33 -7.86
CA LYS A 42 8.14 -23.63 -8.23
C LYS A 42 8.76 -24.79 -7.45
N ASP A 43 10.08 -24.88 -7.44
CA ASP A 43 10.80 -25.92 -6.68
C ASP A 43 10.48 -25.85 -5.19
N PHE A 44 10.33 -24.63 -4.68
CA PHE A 44 9.94 -24.40 -3.28
C PHE A 44 8.52 -24.90 -3.03
N ALA A 45 7.59 -24.60 -3.93
CA ALA A 45 6.20 -25.02 -3.84
C ALA A 45 6.06 -26.56 -3.87
N GLU A 46 6.76 -27.23 -4.78
CA GLU A 46 6.73 -28.68 -4.92
C GLU A 46 7.27 -29.38 -3.66
N LYS A 47 8.38 -28.90 -3.12
CA LYS A 47 8.95 -29.42 -1.87
C LYS A 47 8.01 -29.18 -0.69
N LEU A 48 7.43 -27.97 -0.59
CA LEU A 48 6.51 -27.64 0.48
C LEU A 48 5.25 -28.53 0.43
N ASP A 49 4.68 -28.73 -0.74
CA ASP A 49 3.48 -29.56 -0.92
C ASP A 49 3.75 -31.05 -0.62
N THR A 50 5.00 -31.49 -0.75
CA THR A 50 5.42 -32.85 -0.36
C THR A 50 5.55 -33.00 1.15
N LEU A 51 6.05 -31.97 1.83
CA LEU A 51 6.34 -32.01 3.28
C LEU A 51 5.14 -31.62 4.16
N VAL A 52 4.16 -30.92 3.59
CA VAL A 52 2.97 -30.43 4.32
C VAL A 52 1.69 -30.91 3.62
N PRO A 53 1.32 -32.20 3.80
CA PRO A 53 0.08 -32.71 3.25
C PRO A 53 -1.14 -32.17 4.02
N PRO A 54 -2.37 -32.08 3.42
CA PRO A 54 -2.62 -32.35 2.01
C PRO A 54 -2.02 -31.26 1.11
N GLN A 55 -1.79 -31.60 -0.17
CA GLN A 55 -1.29 -30.65 -1.16
C GLN A 55 -2.08 -29.34 -1.09
N GLN A 56 -1.37 -28.19 -1.10
CA GLN A 56 -1.95 -26.85 -0.90
C GLN A 56 -2.68 -26.63 0.43
N GLY A 57 -2.45 -27.45 1.45
CA GLY A 57 -3.11 -27.38 2.75
C GLY A 57 -2.99 -26.05 3.48
N LEU A 58 -1.98 -25.23 3.15
CA LEU A 58 -1.81 -23.88 3.71
C LEU A 58 -2.68 -22.81 3.02
N GLY A 59 -3.42 -23.16 1.95
CA GLY A 59 -4.39 -22.26 1.31
C GLY A 59 -3.81 -20.89 0.93
N LYS A 60 -4.46 -19.81 1.37
CA LYS A 60 -4.03 -18.42 1.08
C LYS A 60 -2.62 -18.11 1.60
N LEU A 61 -2.20 -18.67 2.72
CA LEU A 61 -0.86 -18.44 3.25
C LEU A 61 0.22 -18.96 2.30
N ARG A 62 0.02 -20.16 1.72
CA ARG A 62 0.88 -20.68 0.67
C ARG A 62 0.95 -19.71 -0.52
N HIS A 63 -0.21 -19.22 -0.97
CA HIS A 63 -0.25 -18.27 -2.09
C HIS A 63 0.56 -17.00 -1.80
N MET A 64 0.41 -16.42 -0.60
CA MET A 64 1.20 -15.24 -0.18
C MET A 64 2.70 -15.51 -0.24
N VAL A 65 3.14 -16.64 0.33
CA VAL A 65 4.56 -17.02 0.36
C VAL A 65 5.09 -17.23 -1.07
N MET A 66 4.34 -17.95 -1.93
CA MET A 66 4.77 -18.19 -3.32
C MET A 66 4.85 -16.88 -4.11
N GLN A 67 3.88 -15.99 -3.97
CA GLN A 67 3.92 -14.67 -4.62
C GLN A 67 5.16 -13.88 -4.19
N TYR A 68 5.43 -13.81 -2.89
CA TYR A 68 6.64 -13.13 -2.39
C TYR A 68 7.92 -13.74 -2.97
N LEU A 69 8.05 -15.07 -2.95
CA LEU A 69 9.24 -15.76 -3.47
C LEU A 69 9.41 -15.57 -4.99
N SER A 70 8.32 -15.49 -5.73
CA SER A 70 8.34 -15.21 -7.17
C SER A 70 8.82 -13.78 -7.47
N ILE A 71 8.57 -12.83 -6.56
CA ILE A 71 8.98 -11.42 -6.68
C ILE A 71 10.42 -11.23 -6.20
N ALA A 72 10.69 -11.62 -4.97
CA ALA A 72 11.94 -11.27 -4.26
C ALA A 72 12.97 -12.41 -4.22
N GLY A 73 12.59 -13.61 -4.63
CA GLY A 73 13.40 -14.82 -4.43
C GLY A 73 13.46 -15.26 -2.96
N ILE A 74 14.25 -16.28 -2.67
CA ILE A 74 14.51 -16.74 -1.29
C ILE A 74 15.48 -15.76 -0.64
N PRO A 75 15.07 -15.02 0.42
CA PRO A 75 15.94 -14.01 1.02
C PRO A 75 17.06 -14.68 1.84
N ALA A 76 18.29 -14.17 1.70
CA ALA A 76 19.40 -14.57 2.57
C ALA A 76 19.13 -14.18 4.03
N LYS A 77 18.47 -13.03 4.25
CA LYS A 77 17.97 -12.53 5.52
C LYS A 77 16.61 -11.89 5.27
N LEU A 78 15.62 -12.31 6.04
CA LEU A 78 14.30 -11.66 6.01
C LEU A 78 14.37 -10.32 6.74
N MET A 79 14.23 -9.24 6.01
CA MET A 79 14.16 -7.89 6.57
C MET A 79 12.73 -7.58 7.02
N PRO A 80 12.55 -6.77 8.07
CA PRO A 80 11.23 -6.29 8.44
C PRO A 80 10.61 -5.44 7.32
N PRO A 81 9.28 -5.27 7.29
CA PRO A 81 8.63 -4.45 6.28
C PRO A 81 8.87 -2.96 6.51
N VAL A 82 8.60 -2.15 5.49
CA VAL A 82 8.63 -0.68 5.61
C VAL A 82 7.20 -0.14 5.56
N ASN A 83 6.75 0.45 6.67
CA ASN A 83 5.52 1.23 6.73
C ASN A 83 5.83 2.65 6.26
N PHE A 84 5.33 3.06 5.10
CA PHE A 84 5.61 4.37 4.55
C PHE A 84 4.33 5.19 4.44
N ILE A 85 4.19 6.21 5.30
CA ILE A 85 3.02 7.10 5.35
C ILE A 85 3.31 8.34 4.51
N PHE A 86 2.55 8.53 3.44
CA PHE A 86 2.59 9.71 2.59
C PHE A 86 1.50 10.69 3.01
N CYS A 87 1.86 11.95 3.23
CA CYS A 87 0.94 12.96 3.75
C CYS A 87 0.72 14.09 2.74
N SER A 88 -0.54 14.44 2.49
CA SER A 88 -0.91 15.57 1.65
C SER A 88 -2.34 16.05 1.94
N ASP A 89 -2.56 17.32 1.90
CA ASP A 89 -3.91 17.92 1.98
C ASP A 89 -4.56 18.01 0.59
N HIS A 90 -5.89 17.95 0.60
CA HIS A 90 -6.72 18.02 -0.60
C HIS A 90 -7.56 19.30 -0.62
N GLY A 91 -7.45 20.09 -1.69
CA GLY A 91 -8.25 21.31 -1.85
C GLY A 91 -9.75 21.07 -1.88
N VAL A 92 -10.20 19.87 -2.25
CA VAL A 92 -11.62 19.45 -2.20
C VAL A 92 -12.19 19.42 -0.78
N SER A 93 -11.35 19.49 0.25
CA SER A 93 -11.79 19.63 1.64
C SER A 93 -12.62 20.92 1.88
N ALA A 94 -12.42 21.95 1.07
CA ALA A 94 -13.21 23.17 1.07
C ALA A 94 -14.72 22.93 0.81
N GLU A 95 -15.05 21.80 0.18
CA GLU A 95 -16.42 21.37 -0.06
C GLU A 95 -17.08 20.71 1.18
N ASN A 96 -16.40 20.67 2.34
CA ASN A 96 -16.91 20.09 3.59
C ASN A 96 -17.41 18.64 3.45
N VAL A 97 -16.64 17.80 2.79
CA VAL A 97 -16.93 16.38 2.50
C VAL A 97 -16.40 15.41 3.56
N SER A 98 -15.59 15.89 4.52
CA SER A 98 -15.02 15.11 5.62
C SER A 98 -15.65 15.49 6.96
N ALA A 99 -15.57 14.58 7.95
CA ALA A 99 -15.97 14.86 9.33
C ALA A 99 -14.90 15.66 10.09
N TYR A 100 -13.64 15.57 9.65
CA TYR A 100 -12.50 16.24 10.29
C TYR A 100 -12.09 17.50 9.52
N PRO A 101 -11.58 18.53 10.23
CA PRO A 101 -11.04 19.71 9.59
C PRO A 101 -9.68 19.40 8.92
N PRO A 102 -9.27 20.19 7.89
CA PRO A 102 -8.04 19.94 7.15
C PRO A 102 -6.77 19.90 8.02
N GLU A 103 -6.71 20.71 9.07
CA GLU A 103 -5.57 20.79 10.01
C GLU A 103 -5.24 19.44 10.67
N THR A 104 -6.17 18.51 10.65
CA THR A 104 -5.98 17.14 11.16
C THR A 104 -4.82 16.43 10.45
N THR A 105 -4.57 16.73 9.17
CA THR A 105 -3.43 16.14 8.43
C THR A 105 -2.10 16.51 9.09
N LEU A 106 -1.89 17.79 9.40
CA LEU A 106 -0.68 18.26 10.10
C LEU A 106 -0.57 17.67 11.52
N HIS A 107 -1.69 17.61 12.26
CA HIS A 107 -1.70 17.03 13.61
C HIS A 107 -1.32 15.55 13.59
N MET A 108 -1.82 14.80 12.62
CA MET A 108 -1.48 13.38 12.47
C MET A 108 -0.03 13.17 12.02
N ALA A 109 0.49 13.98 11.08
CA ALA A 109 1.89 13.94 10.70
C ALA A 109 2.79 14.21 11.92
N THR A 110 2.44 15.22 12.74
CA THR A 110 3.14 15.51 14.01
C THR A 110 3.09 14.31 14.96
N ASN A 111 1.92 13.68 15.09
CA ASN A 111 1.76 12.50 15.94
C ASN A 111 2.64 11.33 15.47
N TYR A 112 2.76 11.09 14.16
CA TYR A 112 3.60 10.01 13.62
C TYR A 112 5.07 10.16 14.00
N VAL A 113 5.61 11.38 14.01
CA VAL A 113 7.06 11.60 14.15
C VAL A 113 7.48 12.12 15.52
N ILE A 114 6.64 12.88 16.22
CA ILE A 114 6.94 13.43 17.55
C ILE A 114 6.40 12.50 18.65
N SER A 115 5.08 12.41 18.77
CA SER A 115 4.43 11.66 19.86
C SER A 115 4.53 10.15 19.66
N LYS A 116 4.61 9.71 18.42
CA LYS A 116 4.64 8.29 17.99
C LYS A 116 3.48 7.46 18.59
N GLY A 117 2.33 8.15 18.80
CA GLY A 117 1.14 7.59 19.45
C GLY A 117 0.02 7.19 18.50
N ALA A 118 0.25 7.27 17.18
CA ALA A 118 -0.75 6.88 16.20
C ALA A 118 -0.84 5.34 16.05
N ALA A 119 -1.98 4.87 15.53
CA ALA A 119 -2.14 3.46 15.20
C ALA A 119 -1.06 2.96 14.24
N ALA A 120 -0.68 3.75 13.23
CA ALA A 120 0.42 3.44 12.33
C ALA A 120 1.73 3.11 13.07
N ASN A 121 2.10 3.89 14.10
CA ASN A 121 3.29 3.62 14.91
C ASN A 121 3.18 2.29 15.65
N ALA A 122 2.03 2.03 16.29
CA ALA A 122 1.81 0.81 17.05
C ALA A 122 1.89 -0.44 16.16
N PHE A 123 1.26 -0.41 14.98
CA PHE A 123 1.26 -1.54 14.04
C PHE A 123 2.61 -1.71 13.33
N SER A 124 3.31 -0.62 13.02
CA SER A 124 4.69 -0.70 12.52
C SER A 124 5.63 -1.34 13.55
N ASN A 125 5.51 -0.93 14.83
CA ASN A 125 6.30 -1.53 15.93
C ASN A 125 5.95 -3.01 16.13
N PHE A 126 4.67 -3.39 16.00
CA PHE A 126 4.22 -4.77 16.12
C PHE A 126 4.91 -5.70 15.12
N VAL A 127 5.04 -5.27 13.86
CA VAL A 127 5.74 -6.03 12.82
C VAL A 127 7.25 -5.77 12.80
N GLN A 128 7.79 -5.08 13.80
CA GLN A 128 9.18 -4.63 13.85
C GLN A 128 9.60 -3.86 12.59
N GLY A 129 8.64 -3.19 11.96
CA GLY A 129 8.81 -2.48 10.70
C GLY A 129 9.61 -1.19 10.85
N LYS A 130 10.21 -0.76 9.74
CA LYS A 130 10.74 0.59 9.62
C LYS A 130 9.58 1.52 9.25
N MET A 131 9.35 2.55 10.06
CA MET A 131 8.37 3.58 9.71
C MET A 131 9.05 4.76 9.02
N LYS A 132 8.49 5.20 7.89
CA LYS A 132 8.84 6.44 7.19
C LYS A 132 7.60 7.31 7.04
N VAL A 133 7.79 8.61 7.06
CA VAL A 133 6.73 9.60 6.81
C VAL A 133 7.25 10.63 5.81
N ALA A 134 6.43 11.04 4.85
CA ALA A 134 6.78 12.07 3.87
C ALA A 134 5.68 13.15 3.81
N ASP A 135 6.11 14.39 3.79
CA ASP A 135 5.26 15.54 3.51
C ASP A 135 5.36 15.92 2.03
N LEU A 136 4.36 15.51 1.25
CA LEU A 136 4.24 15.89 -0.15
C LEU A 136 3.36 17.13 -0.37
N GLY A 137 2.54 17.47 0.61
CA GLY A 137 1.60 18.58 0.43
C GLY A 137 0.79 18.93 1.65
N ILE A 138 1.30 18.83 2.86
CA ILE A 138 0.61 19.27 4.07
C ILE A 138 0.44 20.80 4.01
N ASN A 139 -0.78 21.29 4.19
CA ASN A 139 -1.07 22.72 4.27
C ASN A 139 -0.77 23.25 5.68
N GLY A 140 0.52 23.41 5.97
CA GLY A 140 1.02 23.88 7.26
C GLY A 140 2.55 23.82 7.27
N ASN A 141 3.15 24.35 8.34
CA ASN A 141 4.59 24.31 8.51
C ASN A 141 5.02 22.99 9.14
N THR A 142 5.85 22.24 8.44
CA THR A 142 6.43 20.96 8.87
C THR A 142 7.95 21.03 9.06
N ASP A 143 8.58 22.20 8.86
CA ASP A 143 10.04 22.37 8.87
C ASP A 143 10.71 21.90 10.17
N ASN A 144 9.97 22.00 11.28
CA ASN A 144 10.46 21.58 12.60
C ASN A 144 10.12 20.13 12.98
N LEU A 145 9.47 19.38 12.09
CA LEU A 145 9.16 17.97 12.34
C LEU A 145 10.40 17.11 12.03
N PRO A 146 10.94 16.38 13.02
CA PRO A 146 12.03 15.44 12.77
C PRO A 146 11.49 14.18 12.05
N ASP A 147 12.40 13.43 11.43
CA ASP A 147 12.11 12.11 10.86
C ASP A 147 10.97 12.11 9.81
N ILE A 148 10.75 13.24 9.13
CA ILE A 148 9.84 13.36 7.99
C ILE A 148 10.62 13.75 6.73
N ASP A 149 10.32 13.12 5.61
CA ASP A 149 10.89 13.53 4.33
C ASP A 149 10.18 14.84 3.89
N HIS A 150 10.95 15.95 3.85
CA HIS A 150 10.46 17.28 3.45
C HIS A 150 10.47 17.42 1.93
N VAL A 151 9.45 16.90 1.28
CA VAL A 151 9.35 16.85 -0.19
C VAL A 151 8.07 17.51 -0.70
N LYS A 152 7.62 18.51 0.01
CA LYS A 152 6.40 19.27 -0.27
C LYS A 152 6.42 19.89 -1.66
N ILE A 153 5.52 19.39 -2.53
CA ILE A 153 5.33 19.89 -3.88
C ILE A 153 4.59 21.23 -3.83
N ARG A 154 3.53 21.29 -3.03
CA ARG A 154 2.70 22.46 -2.79
C ARG A 154 1.89 22.26 -1.52
N PRO A 155 1.50 23.34 -0.80
CA PRO A 155 0.54 23.25 0.32
C PRO A 155 -0.86 22.83 -0.16
N GLY A 156 -1.15 21.55 -0.14
CA GLY A 156 -2.39 20.94 -0.62
C GLY A 156 -2.59 20.98 -2.14
N THR A 157 -3.46 20.12 -2.66
CA THR A 157 -3.90 20.19 -4.05
C THR A 157 -4.86 21.37 -4.26
N ARG A 158 -5.15 21.68 -5.52
CA ARG A 158 -6.28 22.59 -5.86
C ARG A 158 -7.61 21.86 -5.59
N ASN A 159 -8.70 22.62 -5.58
CA ASN A 159 -10.04 22.06 -5.42
C ASN A 159 -10.48 21.35 -6.72
N ALA A 160 -10.42 20.04 -6.74
CA ALA A 160 -10.80 19.25 -7.91
C ALA A 160 -12.28 19.37 -8.32
N ALA A 161 -13.15 19.93 -7.49
CA ALA A 161 -14.51 20.25 -7.86
C ALA A 161 -14.61 21.49 -8.79
N GLN A 162 -13.55 22.31 -8.87
CA GLN A 162 -13.52 23.58 -9.60
C GLN A 162 -12.52 23.59 -10.76
N GLU A 163 -11.38 22.92 -10.59
CA GLU A 163 -10.27 22.87 -11.52
C GLU A 163 -9.46 21.56 -11.35
N PRO A 164 -8.50 21.21 -12.18
CA PRO A 164 -7.63 20.05 -11.94
C PRO A 164 -6.94 20.13 -10.57
N ALA A 165 -6.87 19.01 -9.86
CA ALA A 165 -6.25 18.91 -8.52
C ALA A 165 -4.79 19.38 -8.51
N MET A 166 -4.05 19.12 -9.57
CA MET A 166 -2.64 19.47 -9.71
C MET A 166 -2.30 19.71 -11.19
N THR A 167 -1.12 20.24 -11.45
CA THR A 167 -0.56 20.24 -12.81
C THR A 167 -0.02 18.84 -13.15
N ARG A 168 0.10 18.54 -14.41
CA ARG A 168 0.67 17.25 -14.86
C ARG A 168 2.13 17.09 -14.39
N GLN A 169 2.87 18.17 -14.30
CA GLN A 169 4.24 18.18 -13.73
C GLN A 169 4.24 17.87 -12.23
N GLU A 170 3.35 18.46 -11.44
CA GLU A 170 3.20 18.15 -10.00
C GLU A 170 2.83 16.67 -9.79
N ALA A 171 1.94 16.13 -10.63
CA ALA A 171 1.55 14.73 -10.60
C ALA A 171 2.74 13.80 -10.93
N ALA A 172 3.48 14.09 -12.01
CA ALA A 172 4.67 13.33 -12.39
C ALA A 172 5.75 13.39 -11.31
N THR A 173 5.96 14.54 -10.67
CA THR A 173 6.91 14.71 -9.57
C THR A 173 6.55 13.86 -8.36
N SER A 174 5.27 13.83 -7.96
CA SER A 174 4.82 12.99 -6.83
C SER A 174 5.05 11.50 -7.12
N LEU A 175 4.77 11.08 -8.34
CA LEU A 175 4.96 9.70 -8.79
C LEU A 175 6.44 9.31 -8.83
N LEU A 176 7.31 10.17 -9.37
CA LEU A 176 8.77 9.93 -9.41
C LEU A 176 9.39 9.87 -8.02
N TYR A 177 8.90 10.66 -7.06
CA TYR A 177 9.32 10.53 -5.67
C TYR A 177 9.05 9.11 -5.13
N GLY A 178 7.84 8.60 -5.34
CA GLY A 178 7.49 7.24 -4.90
C GLY A 178 8.36 6.17 -5.55
N ILE A 179 8.63 6.29 -6.86
CA ILE A 179 9.52 5.39 -7.60
C ILE A 179 10.91 5.38 -6.97
N GLN A 180 11.51 6.56 -6.78
CA GLN A 180 12.83 6.71 -6.18
C GLN A 180 12.89 6.07 -4.79
N GLN A 181 11.88 6.31 -3.96
CA GLN A 181 11.84 5.77 -2.61
C GLN A 181 11.79 4.23 -2.59
N ALA A 182 11.08 3.61 -3.51
CA ALA A 182 11.08 2.14 -3.61
C ALA A 182 12.47 1.59 -3.99
N MET A 183 13.16 2.25 -4.94
CA MET A 183 14.50 1.87 -5.37
C MET A 183 15.51 2.01 -4.22
N GLU A 184 15.52 3.14 -3.51
CA GLU A 184 16.38 3.38 -2.36
C GLU A 184 16.15 2.39 -1.21
N LEU A 185 14.89 2.03 -0.95
CA LEU A 185 14.55 1.03 0.06
C LEU A 185 15.06 -0.36 -0.34
N LYS A 186 14.97 -0.71 -1.63
CA LYS A 186 15.55 -1.96 -2.14
C LYS A 186 17.07 -2.01 -1.96
N GLU A 187 17.79 -0.92 -2.25
CA GLU A 187 19.23 -0.83 -2.03
C GLU A 187 19.61 -1.03 -0.54
N GLN A 188 18.73 -0.61 0.38
CA GLN A 188 18.86 -0.87 1.81
C GLN A 188 18.49 -2.31 2.22
N GLY A 189 18.06 -3.14 1.27
CA GLY A 189 17.71 -4.56 1.48
C GLY A 189 16.25 -4.82 1.82
N TYR A 190 15.37 -3.81 1.82
CA TYR A 190 13.95 -4.00 2.05
C TYR A 190 13.26 -4.55 0.80
N THR A 191 12.33 -5.50 1.00
CA THR A 191 11.61 -6.16 -0.10
C THR A 191 10.10 -6.23 0.12
N ILE A 192 9.60 -5.74 1.27
CA ILE A 192 8.17 -5.68 1.61
C ILE A 192 7.84 -4.23 1.97
N LEU A 193 7.03 -3.58 1.14
CA LEU A 193 6.65 -2.19 1.28
C LEU A 193 5.16 -2.07 1.60
N LEU A 194 4.83 -1.32 2.64
CA LEU A 194 3.49 -1.13 3.17
C LEU A 194 3.11 0.35 3.05
N PRO A 195 2.57 0.79 1.91
CA PRO A 195 2.12 2.18 1.78
C PRO A 195 0.93 2.46 2.69
N GLY A 196 1.01 3.58 3.38
CA GLY A 196 -0.07 4.22 4.09
C GLY A 196 -0.21 5.66 3.64
N GLU A 197 -1.26 6.30 4.06
CA GLU A 197 -1.56 7.67 3.66
C GLU A 197 -2.22 8.45 4.79
N MET A 198 -2.07 9.77 4.71
CA MET A 198 -2.78 10.71 5.55
C MET A 198 -3.09 11.98 4.77
N GLY A 199 -4.38 12.23 4.55
CA GLY A 199 -4.86 13.43 3.88
C GLY A 199 -6.36 13.58 4.05
N ILE A 200 -6.78 14.65 4.73
CA ILE A 200 -8.22 14.89 4.93
C ILE A 200 -8.91 15.10 3.58
N SER A 201 -9.99 14.35 3.37
CA SER A 201 -10.80 14.28 2.13
C SER A 201 -10.20 13.43 0.99
N ASN A 202 -9.10 12.71 1.20
CA ASN A 202 -8.51 11.86 0.17
C ASN A 202 -9.43 10.72 -0.32
N THR A 203 -10.34 10.22 0.52
CA THR A 203 -11.34 9.23 0.09
C THR A 203 -12.33 9.79 -0.96
N THR A 204 -12.46 11.13 -1.05
CA THR A 204 -13.22 11.79 -2.12
C THR A 204 -12.47 11.70 -3.44
N SER A 205 -11.18 11.98 -3.44
CA SER A 205 -10.29 11.81 -4.60
C SER A 205 -10.21 10.33 -5.01
N SER A 206 -10.05 9.42 -4.08
CA SER A 206 -10.04 7.98 -4.34
C SER A 206 -11.34 7.47 -4.96
N ALA A 207 -12.49 8.02 -4.54
CA ALA A 207 -13.78 7.70 -5.14
C ALA A 207 -13.87 8.17 -6.60
N ALA A 208 -13.36 9.38 -6.89
CA ALA A 208 -13.30 9.90 -8.25
C ALA A 208 -12.34 9.09 -9.15
N ILE A 209 -11.15 8.74 -8.66
CA ILE A 209 -10.17 7.87 -9.35
C ILE A 209 -10.80 6.52 -9.70
N ALA A 210 -11.41 5.86 -8.70
CA ALA A 210 -12.02 4.55 -8.90
C ALA A 210 -13.20 4.62 -9.88
N ALA A 211 -14.05 5.65 -9.81
CA ALA A 211 -15.14 5.84 -10.75
C ALA A 211 -14.63 6.03 -12.19
N ALA A 212 -13.57 6.85 -12.37
CA ALA A 212 -12.97 7.12 -13.68
C ALA A 212 -12.33 5.85 -14.28
N ILE A 213 -11.37 5.23 -13.59
CA ILE A 213 -10.59 4.11 -14.13
C ILE A 213 -11.43 2.83 -14.25
N CYS A 214 -12.32 2.57 -13.29
CA CYS A 214 -13.21 1.41 -13.36
C CYS A 214 -14.42 1.62 -14.26
N GLN A 215 -14.64 2.86 -14.75
CA GLN A 215 -15.77 3.24 -15.60
C GLN A 215 -17.13 2.86 -14.98
N VAL A 216 -17.28 3.18 -13.72
CA VAL A 216 -18.52 2.96 -12.96
C VAL A 216 -19.09 4.28 -12.44
N SER A 217 -20.38 4.29 -12.13
CA SER A 217 -21.00 5.50 -11.59
C SER A 217 -20.44 5.85 -10.21
N PRO A 218 -20.30 7.17 -9.89
CA PRO A 218 -19.76 7.63 -8.60
C PRO A 218 -20.52 7.13 -7.37
N GLU A 219 -21.81 6.79 -7.52
CA GLU A 219 -22.62 6.18 -6.46
C GLU A 219 -22.02 4.86 -5.95
N LYS A 220 -21.35 4.11 -6.83
CA LYS A 220 -20.74 2.83 -6.47
C LYS A 220 -19.41 2.97 -5.76
N THR A 221 -18.71 4.08 -5.95
CA THR A 221 -17.37 4.29 -5.41
C THR A 221 -17.31 5.23 -4.21
N THR A 222 -18.35 6.06 -4.01
CA THR A 222 -18.40 7.05 -2.93
C THR A 222 -18.89 6.41 -1.65
N GLY A 223 -18.03 6.33 -0.66
CA GLY A 223 -18.30 5.81 0.68
C GLY A 223 -18.29 6.88 1.75
N ARG A 224 -18.47 6.46 3.01
CA ARG A 224 -18.57 7.36 4.16
C ARG A 224 -17.22 7.93 4.62
N GLY A 225 -16.10 7.35 4.22
CA GLY A 225 -14.77 7.77 4.66
C GLY A 225 -14.69 7.83 6.20
N THR A 226 -14.62 9.03 6.75
CA THR A 226 -14.55 9.33 8.19
C THR A 226 -15.88 9.12 8.95
N ASN A 227 -16.73 8.22 8.49
CA ASN A 227 -18.04 7.91 9.07
C ASN A 227 -19.03 9.09 9.09
N ILE A 228 -19.10 9.83 7.99
CA ILE A 228 -19.97 11.00 7.82
C ILE A 228 -21.45 10.63 7.81
N SER A 229 -22.31 11.63 8.14
CA SER A 229 -23.78 11.52 8.10
C SER A 229 -24.32 11.29 6.68
N ASP A 230 -25.58 10.84 6.57
CA ASP A 230 -26.24 10.64 5.27
C ASP A 230 -26.27 11.93 4.44
N GLN A 231 -26.57 13.05 5.07
CA GLN A 231 -26.59 14.37 4.41
C GLN A 231 -25.20 14.71 3.82
N ARG A 232 -24.14 14.48 4.59
CA ARG A 232 -22.78 14.75 4.13
C ARG A 232 -22.33 13.74 3.06
N LEU A 233 -22.80 12.49 3.13
CA LEU A 233 -22.57 11.50 2.08
C LEU A 233 -23.19 11.92 0.75
N GLN A 234 -24.43 12.43 0.75
CA GLN A 234 -25.06 12.97 -0.46
C GLN A 234 -24.27 14.16 -1.03
N LYS A 235 -23.79 15.04 -0.15
CA LYS A 235 -22.92 16.14 -0.56
C LYS A 235 -21.62 15.63 -1.16
N LYS A 236 -20.94 14.67 -0.52
CA LYS A 236 -19.70 14.06 -1.00
C LYS A 236 -19.92 13.44 -2.39
N LEU A 237 -21.02 12.72 -2.59
CA LEU A 237 -21.37 12.15 -3.88
C LEU A 237 -21.57 13.23 -4.95
N ALA A 238 -22.26 14.32 -4.62
CA ALA A 238 -22.44 15.44 -5.54
C ALA A 238 -21.08 16.07 -5.93
N VAL A 239 -20.17 16.22 -4.96
CA VAL A 239 -18.81 16.73 -5.19
C VAL A 239 -18.01 15.79 -6.09
N VAL A 240 -18.04 14.46 -5.85
CA VAL A 240 -17.35 13.48 -6.74
C VAL A 240 -17.88 13.56 -8.17
N LYS A 241 -19.20 13.68 -8.35
CA LYS A 241 -19.79 13.89 -9.68
C LYS A 241 -19.30 15.18 -10.34
N GLN A 242 -19.23 16.26 -9.56
CA GLN A 242 -18.74 17.54 -10.05
C GLN A 242 -17.25 17.46 -10.43
N MET A 243 -16.39 16.83 -9.63
CA MET A 243 -14.98 16.61 -9.95
C MET A 243 -14.81 15.94 -11.32
N LEU A 244 -15.58 14.87 -11.56
CA LEU A 244 -15.52 14.12 -12.81
C LEU A 244 -16.09 14.94 -14.00
N ALA A 245 -17.18 15.68 -13.80
CA ALA A 245 -17.79 16.50 -14.83
C ALA A 245 -16.90 17.69 -15.23
N THR A 246 -16.28 18.35 -14.24
CA THR A 246 -15.40 19.51 -14.46
C THR A 246 -14.13 19.11 -15.18
N ASN A 247 -13.49 18.01 -14.78
CA ASN A 247 -12.14 17.67 -15.21
C ASN A 247 -12.09 16.61 -16.33
N GLN A 248 -13.12 15.80 -16.50
CA GLN A 248 -13.22 14.75 -17.53
C GLN A 248 -11.92 13.94 -17.65
N PRO A 249 -11.50 13.22 -16.60
CA PRO A 249 -10.25 12.46 -16.61
C PRO A 249 -10.31 11.33 -17.68
N ASP A 250 -9.21 11.16 -18.42
CA ASP A 250 -9.04 10.05 -19.35
C ASP A 250 -8.73 8.76 -18.58
N ALA A 251 -9.66 7.82 -18.60
CA ALA A 251 -9.54 6.52 -17.90
C ALA A 251 -8.35 5.67 -18.39
N THR A 252 -7.78 5.98 -19.55
CA THR A 252 -6.64 5.23 -20.13
C THR A 252 -5.29 5.88 -19.85
N ASP A 253 -5.28 7.12 -19.34
CA ASP A 253 -4.08 7.84 -18.91
C ASP A 253 -4.08 8.01 -17.38
N GLY A 254 -3.35 7.12 -16.68
CA GLY A 254 -3.28 7.16 -15.22
C GLY A 254 -2.70 8.47 -14.68
N LEU A 255 -1.79 9.11 -15.40
CA LEU A 255 -1.22 10.41 -15.01
C LEU A 255 -2.24 11.54 -15.20
N ASP A 256 -3.11 11.48 -16.22
CA ASP A 256 -4.21 12.42 -16.39
C ASP A 256 -5.26 12.30 -15.28
N VAL A 257 -5.63 11.06 -14.92
CA VAL A 257 -6.53 10.81 -13.78
C VAL A 257 -5.95 11.37 -12.49
N LEU A 258 -4.66 11.09 -12.20
CA LEU A 258 -3.97 11.64 -11.03
C LEU A 258 -3.97 13.16 -11.03
N THR A 259 -3.61 13.77 -12.16
CA THR A 259 -3.58 15.24 -12.36
C THR A 259 -4.92 15.88 -12.03
N LYS A 260 -5.99 15.31 -12.54
CA LYS A 260 -7.32 15.94 -12.54
C LYS A 260 -8.07 15.74 -11.21
N VAL A 261 -8.00 14.53 -10.65
CA VAL A 261 -8.84 14.18 -9.48
C VAL A 261 -8.06 13.50 -8.34
N GLY A 262 -6.73 13.45 -8.42
CA GLY A 262 -5.88 12.76 -7.45
C GLY A 262 -5.43 13.60 -6.25
N GLY A 263 -4.31 13.18 -5.67
CA GLY A 263 -3.58 13.80 -4.56
C GLY A 263 -2.10 13.46 -4.63
N TYR A 264 -1.24 14.28 -4.02
CA TYR A 264 0.20 14.06 -4.09
C TYR A 264 0.62 12.76 -3.40
N GLU A 265 0.01 12.41 -2.27
CA GLU A 265 0.23 11.16 -1.56
C GLU A 265 -0.21 9.94 -2.39
N LEU A 266 -1.32 10.06 -3.13
CA LEU A 266 -1.80 8.99 -4.03
C LEU A 266 -0.85 8.79 -5.21
N GLY A 267 -0.29 9.89 -5.74
CA GLY A 267 0.74 9.86 -6.76
C GLY A 267 2.02 9.19 -6.28
N ALA A 268 2.47 9.52 -5.06
CA ALA A 268 3.65 8.90 -4.46
C ALA A 268 3.44 7.40 -4.18
N ILE A 269 2.26 6.98 -3.72
CA ILE A 269 1.92 5.56 -3.56
C ILE A 269 1.91 4.85 -4.92
N ALA A 270 1.33 5.45 -5.95
CA ALA A 270 1.37 4.88 -7.30
C ALA A 270 2.81 4.73 -7.80
N GLY A 271 3.66 5.71 -7.55
CA GLY A 271 5.08 5.66 -7.85
C GLY A 271 5.82 4.59 -7.05
N LEU A 272 5.55 4.47 -5.75
CA LEU A 272 6.13 3.41 -4.91
C LEU A 272 5.81 2.02 -5.47
N ILE A 273 4.60 1.80 -5.98
CA ILE A 273 4.19 0.54 -6.60
C ILE A 273 4.98 0.27 -7.87
N ILE A 274 5.15 1.27 -8.75
CA ILE A 274 5.92 1.13 -10.00
C ILE A 274 7.41 0.89 -9.69
N GLY A 275 7.98 1.66 -8.76
CA GLY A 275 9.39 1.51 -8.35
C GLY A 275 9.64 0.18 -7.64
N ALA A 276 8.67 -0.33 -6.87
CA ALA A 276 8.73 -1.65 -6.25
C ALA A 276 8.74 -2.77 -7.30
N ALA A 277 7.92 -2.65 -8.34
CA ALA A 277 7.91 -3.59 -9.44
C ALA A 277 9.24 -3.61 -10.19
N HIS A 278 9.79 -2.45 -10.51
CA HIS A 278 11.10 -2.31 -11.13
C HIS A 278 12.23 -2.93 -10.28
N SER A 279 12.09 -2.84 -8.95
CA SER A 279 13.12 -3.26 -7.99
C SER A 279 12.86 -4.64 -7.38
N HIS A 280 11.91 -5.41 -7.88
CA HIS A 280 11.52 -6.72 -7.34
C HIS A 280 11.20 -6.66 -5.83
N CYS A 281 10.32 -5.74 -5.44
CA CYS A 281 9.76 -5.63 -4.09
C CYS A 281 8.26 -5.92 -4.13
N LEU A 282 7.75 -6.55 -3.08
CA LEU A 282 6.32 -6.75 -2.87
C LEU A 282 5.72 -5.50 -2.22
N VAL A 283 4.62 -5.00 -2.79
CA VAL A 283 3.77 -3.99 -2.13
C VAL A 283 2.52 -4.67 -1.60
N ILE A 284 2.26 -4.51 -0.31
CA ILE A 284 1.01 -4.95 0.31
C ILE A 284 0.11 -3.72 0.50
N LEU A 285 -0.96 -3.66 -0.29
CA LEU A 285 -1.93 -2.56 -0.20
C LEU A 285 -2.68 -2.62 1.12
N ASP A 286 -2.98 -1.45 1.67
CA ASP A 286 -3.81 -1.29 2.85
C ASP A 286 -5.30 -1.20 2.48
N GLY A 287 -5.90 -0.04 2.52
CA GLY A 287 -7.32 0.21 2.27
C GLY A 287 -7.63 0.78 0.88
N PHE A 288 -8.78 1.44 0.79
CA PHE A 288 -9.30 1.97 -0.47
C PHE A 288 -8.38 3.00 -1.14
N ASN A 289 -7.76 3.90 -0.37
CA ASN A 289 -6.90 4.94 -0.93
C ASN A 289 -5.66 4.33 -1.60
N THR A 290 -5.05 3.32 -1.00
CA THR A 290 -3.92 2.60 -1.61
C THR A 290 -4.35 1.79 -2.83
N ALA A 291 -5.56 1.24 -2.84
CA ALA A 291 -6.13 0.56 -4.01
C ALA A 291 -6.42 1.56 -5.16
N ALA A 292 -6.90 2.77 -4.86
CA ALA A 292 -7.08 3.83 -5.84
C ALA A 292 -5.74 4.27 -6.45
N ALA A 293 -4.69 4.40 -5.64
CA ALA A 293 -3.33 4.66 -6.13
C ALA A 293 -2.80 3.50 -6.99
N ALA A 294 -3.10 2.25 -6.63
CA ALA A 294 -2.75 1.09 -7.43
C ALA A 294 -3.46 1.04 -8.80
N LEU A 295 -4.70 1.53 -8.89
CA LEU A 295 -5.38 1.72 -10.18
C LEU A 295 -4.61 2.68 -11.08
N ILE A 296 -4.10 3.79 -10.54
CA ILE A 296 -3.25 4.74 -11.28
C ILE A 296 -1.97 4.05 -11.72
N ALA A 297 -1.25 3.40 -10.78
CA ALA A 297 -0.01 2.72 -11.06
C ALA A 297 -0.13 1.68 -12.18
N THR A 298 -1.16 0.85 -12.14
CA THR A 298 -1.39 -0.21 -13.12
C THR A 298 -1.96 0.28 -14.44
N THR A 299 -2.54 1.48 -14.49
CA THR A 299 -2.89 2.14 -15.74
C THR A 299 -1.66 2.70 -16.44
N ILE A 300 -0.67 3.23 -15.68
CA ILE A 300 0.61 3.73 -16.21
C ILE A 300 1.55 2.57 -16.56
N CYS A 301 1.67 1.59 -15.68
CA CYS A 301 2.58 0.44 -15.77
C CYS A 301 1.81 -0.85 -15.47
N PRO A 302 1.18 -1.49 -16.46
CA PRO A 302 0.34 -2.68 -16.24
C PRO A 302 1.08 -3.84 -15.55
N GLN A 303 2.37 -4.03 -15.82
CA GLN A 303 3.21 -5.07 -15.22
C GLN A 303 3.35 -4.93 -13.69
N ALA A 304 3.25 -3.70 -13.17
CA ALA A 304 3.33 -3.45 -11.74
C ALA A 304 2.25 -4.19 -10.93
N ARG A 305 1.16 -4.60 -11.58
CA ARG A 305 0.08 -5.37 -10.96
C ARG A 305 0.55 -6.69 -10.35
N GLU A 306 1.55 -7.35 -10.92
CA GLU A 306 2.06 -8.64 -10.43
C GLU A 306 2.80 -8.52 -9.10
N TYR A 307 3.23 -7.31 -8.75
CA TYR A 307 4.01 -6.97 -7.55
C TYR A 307 3.15 -6.49 -6.37
N ILE A 308 1.82 -6.59 -6.51
CA ILE A 308 0.86 -6.08 -5.53
C ILE A 308 0.10 -7.22 -4.86
N MET A 309 -0.07 -7.13 -3.55
CA MET A 309 -0.94 -7.99 -2.74
C MET A 309 -1.97 -7.12 -2.00
N ALA A 310 -3.22 -7.55 -1.94
CA ALA A 310 -4.26 -6.87 -1.17
C ALA A 310 -4.33 -7.46 0.24
N SER A 311 -4.18 -6.62 1.27
CA SER A 311 -4.23 -7.07 2.66
C SER A 311 -5.63 -7.48 3.11
N HIS A 312 -6.57 -6.58 3.02
CA HIS A 312 -7.93 -6.80 3.53
C HIS A 312 -8.98 -6.14 2.64
N ILE A 313 -10.24 -6.49 2.87
CA ILE A 313 -11.37 -5.75 2.34
C ILE A 313 -11.79 -4.68 3.36
N GLY A 314 -11.63 -3.41 2.98
CA GLY A 314 -12.05 -2.27 3.79
C GLY A 314 -13.52 -1.93 3.63
N GLY A 315 -14.03 -1.05 4.52
CA GLY A 315 -15.44 -0.67 4.55
C GLY A 315 -15.88 0.36 3.50
N GLU A 316 -14.98 0.90 2.67
CA GLU A 316 -15.32 1.88 1.63
C GLU A 316 -15.99 1.21 0.42
N ALA A 317 -17.07 1.82 -0.09
CA ALA A 317 -17.87 1.27 -1.19
C ALA A 317 -17.06 1.00 -2.46
N GLY A 318 -16.09 1.86 -2.78
CA GLY A 318 -15.23 1.73 -3.95
C GLY A 318 -14.14 0.65 -3.82
N HIS A 319 -13.82 0.19 -2.61
CA HIS A 319 -12.69 -0.72 -2.39
C HIS A 319 -12.87 -2.08 -3.09
N PRO A 320 -14.01 -2.78 -2.96
CA PRO A 320 -14.24 -4.03 -3.70
C PRO A 320 -14.14 -3.85 -5.22
N ILE A 321 -14.61 -2.72 -5.74
CA ILE A 321 -14.59 -2.39 -7.16
C ILE A 321 -13.14 -2.19 -7.64
N ALA A 322 -12.34 -1.44 -6.88
CA ALA A 322 -10.94 -1.25 -7.17
C ALA A 322 -10.17 -2.57 -7.16
N LEU A 323 -10.35 -3.40 -6.13
CA LEU A 323 -9.72 -4.73 -6.05
C LEU A 323 -10.14 -5.65 -7.21
N GLN A 324 -11.41 -5.63 -7.59
CA GLN A 324 -11.91 -6.41 -8.74
C GLN A 324 -11.25 -5.93 -10.05
N LYS A 325 -11.14 -4.63 -10.28
CA LYS A 325 -10.46 -4.08 -11.46
C LYS A 325 -8.98 -4.45 -11.49
N LEU A 326 -8.32 -4.44 -10.33
CA LEU A 326 -6.94 -4.88 -10.16
C LEU A 326 -6.78 -6.41 -10.26
N GLY A 327 -7.86 -7.19 -10.23
CA GLY A 327 -7.82 -8.65 -10.18
C GLY A 327 -7.18 -9.18 -8.89
N LEU A 328 -7.30 -8.45 -7.79
CA LEU A 328 -6.72 -8.80 -6.49
C LEU A 328 -7.78 -9.41 -5.56
N GLN A 329 -7.36 -10.45 -4.83
CA GLN A 329 -8.17 -11.08 -3.78
C GLN A 329 -7.63 -10.66 -2.42
N PRO A 330 -8.43 -10.05 -1.53
CA PRO A 330 -7.97 -9.67 -0.19
C PRO A 330 -7.68 -10.92 0.66
N ILE A 331 -6.62 -10.83 1.46
CA ILE A 331 -6.21 -11.90 2.38
C ILE A 331 -7.21 -12.04 3.51
N MET A 332 -7.63 -10.89 4.09
CA MET A 332 -8.41 -10.81 5.32
C MET A 332 -9.73 -10.06 5.12
N LYS A 333 -10.69 -10.36 5.98
CA LYS A 333 -11.91 -9.57 6.17
C LYS A 333 -12.06 -9.27 7.66
N LEU A 334 -11.66 -8.08 8.08
CA LEU A 334 -11.61 -7.65 9.48
C LEU A 334 -12.44 -6.39 9.74
N ASP A 335 -13.18 -5.90 8.75
CA ASP A 335 -14.00 -4.69 8.79
C ASP A 335 -13.25 -3.42 9.25
N ILE A 336 -11.93 -3.36 8.97
CA ILE A 336 -11.06 -2.23 9.28
C ILE A 336 -11.49 -1.01 8.45
N LYS A 337 -11.51 0.16 9.09
CA LYS A 337 -11.93 1.44 8.48
C LYS A 337 -10.94 2.57 8.72
N LEU A 338 -9.75 2.26 9.21
CA LEU A 338 -8.84 3.30 9.69
C LEU A 338 -7.82 3.76 8.63
N GLY A 339 -7.28 2.90 7.80
CA GLY A 339 -6.15 3.22 6.91
C GLY A 339 -4.80 3.13 7.64
N GLU A 340 -3.85 4.01 7.31
CA GLU A 340 -2.56 4.17 8.00
C GLU A 340 -1.67 2.91 7.96
N ALA A 341 -1.76 2.09 6.92
CA ALA A 341 -1.01 0.84 6.75
C ALA A 341 -1.27 -0.23 7.84
N ILE A 342 -2.44 -0.22 8.47
CA ILE A 342 -2.79 -1.18 9.54
C ILE A 342 -3.08 -2.56 8.97
N GLY A 343 -3.97 -2.65 7.99
CA GLY A 343 -4.30 -3.93 7.37
C GLY A 343 -3.12 -4.55 6.65
N SER A 344 -2.30 -3.72 6.00
CA SER A 344 -1.08 -4.18 5.34
C SER A 344 -0.03 -4.69 6.34
N SER A 345 0.09 -4.07 7.52
CA SER A 345 0.95 -4.57 8.60
C SER A 345 0.54 -5.96 9.08
N LEU A 346 -0.76 -6.20 9.30
CA LEU A 346 -1.27 -7.52 9.68
C LEU A 346 -1.01 -8.57 8.59
N ALA A 347 -1.19 -8.22 7.32
CA ALA A 347 -0.88 -9.12 6.22
C ALA A 347 0.62 -9.40 6.09
N ALA A 348 1.47 -8.40 6.33
CA ALA A 348 2.92 -8.56 6.36
C ALA A 348 3.36 -9.51 7.48
N ASP A 349 2.76 -9.42 8.68
CA ASP A 349 3.03 -10.35 9.77
C ASP A 349 2.68 -11.80 9.39
N LEU A 350 1.51 -12.01 8.79
CA LEU A 350 1.12 -13.33 8.28
C LEU A 350 2.11 -13.86 7.23
N LEU A 351 2.53 -13.01 6.29
CA LEU A 351 3.50 -13.39 5.26
C LEU A 351 4.86 -13.75 5.87
N ILE A 352 5.40 -12.92 6.74
CA ILE A 352 6.73 -13.09 7.33
C ILE A 352 6.78 -14.35 8.19
N ASN A 353 5.79 -14.55 9.05
CA ASN A 353 5.72 -15.74 9.89
C ASN A 353 5.45 -17.01 9.05
N GLY A 354 4.60 -16.90 8.03
CA GLY A 354 4.33 -17.99 7.10
C GLY A 354 5.58 -18.41 6.32
N LEU A 355 6.33 -17.43 5.80
CA LEU A 355 7.59 -17.69 5.10
C LEU A 355 8.63 -18.34 6.02
N ALA A 356 8.80 -17.81 7.24
CA ALA A 356 9.71 -18.38 8.23
C ALA A 356 9.35 -19.83 8.59
N ALA A 357 8.05 -20.12 8.77
CA ALA A 357 7.56 -21.47 9.03
C ALA A 357 7.85 -22.41 7.83
N CYS A 358 7.54 -21.98 6.60
CA CYS A 358 7.83 -22.77 5.39
C CYS A 358 9.32 -23.04 5.22
N LEU A 359 10.18 -22.04 5.44
CA LEU A 359 11.64 -22.20 5.37
C LEU A 359 12.17 -23.19 6.44
N ASN A 360 11.57 -23.18 7.64
CA ASN A 360 11.95 -24.13 8.69
C ASN A 360 11.54 -25.56 8.35
N VAL A 361 10.36 -25.76 7.76
CA VAL A 361 9.94 -27.09 7.27
C VAL A 361 10.92 -27.63 6.23
N LEU A 362 11.35 -26.80 5.29
CA LEU A 362 12.28 -27.22 4.25
C LEU A 362 13.73 -27.49 4.72
N LYS A 363 14.11 -26.94 5.89
CA LYS A 363 15.40 -27.21 6.53
C LYS A 363 15.41 -28.50 7.34
N SER A 364 14.23 -29.04 7.64
CA SER A 364 14.14 -30.28 8.39
C SER A 364 14.59 -31.46 7.51
N ASP A 365 15.23 -32.44 8.15
CA ASP A 365 15.85 -33.59 7.50
C ASP A 365 14.76 -34.48 6.87
N VAL A 366 14.64 -34.43 5.55
CA VAL A 366 13.60 -35.08 4.76
C VAL A 366 13.56 -36.59 5.03
N GLU A 367 14.71 -37.21 5.33
CA GLU A 367 14.77 -38.64 5.62
C GLU A 367 13.98 -39.05 6.85
N LYS A 368 13.83 -38.14 7.82
CA LYS A 368 13.01 -38.37 9.01
C LYS A 368 11.50 -38.25 8.75
N PHE A 369 11.10 -37.51 7.73
CA PHE A 369 9.70 -37.27 7.37
C PHE A 369 9.17 -38.24 6.32
N ALA A 370 10.01 -38.88 5.51
CA ALA A 370 9.59 -39.96 4.60
C ALA A 370 8.90 -41.13 5.34
N TYR A 371 8.96 -41.12 6.65
CA TYR A 371 8.29 -42.10 7.52
C TYR A 371 6.81 -41.81 7.72
N VAL A 372 6.33 -40.61 7.47
CA VAL A 372 4.94 -40.21 7.77
C VAL A 372 3.96 -40.88 6.81
N ASP A 373 4.35 -41.14 5.57
CA ASP A 373 3.52 -41.86 4.60
C ASP A 373 3.25 -43.35 4.94
N ARG A 374 4.01 -43.90 5.86
CA ARG A 374 3.87 -45.33 6.27
C ARG A 374 3.12 -45.51 7.58
N VAL A 375 2.81 -44.45 8.27
CA VAL A 375 2.15 -44.51 9.58
C VAL A 375 0.74 -43.95 9.43
N GLN A 376 -0.14 -44.72 8.81
CA GLN A 376 -1.56 -44.41 8.73
C GLN A 376 -2.24 -44.28 10.11
N ASP A 377 -1.55 -44.57 11.20
CA ASP A 377 -2.11 -44.65 12.55
C ASP A 377 -1.39 -43.77 13.60
N ILE A 378 -0.42 -42.95 13.22
CA ILE A 378 0.04 -41.91 14.14
C ILE A 378 -0.99 -40.78 14.12
N MET A 379 -1.99 -40.88 14.94
CA MET A 379 -2.64 -39.70 15.50
C MET A 379 -1.53 -38.92 16.19
N ILE A 380 -1.02 -37.87 15.51
CA ILE A 380 -0.30 -36.81 16.19
C ILE A 380 -1.34 -36.27 17.18
N GLN A 381 -1.37 -36.78 18.39
CA GLN A 381 -2.03 -36.06 19.45
C GLN A 381 -1.30 -34.72 19.47
N PRO A 382 -1.99 -33.59 19.20
CA PRO A 382 -1.37 -32.30 19.43
C PRO A 382 -0.86 -32.40 20.87
N LYS A 383 0.44 -32.25 21.10
CA LYS A 383 0.93 -31.98 22.45
C LYS A 383 0.02 -30.88 22.91
N SER A 384 -0.89 -31.18 23.83
CA SER A 384 -1.73 -30.18 24.44
C SER A 384 -0.76 -29.13 24.92
N VAL A 385 -0.74 -27.98 24.27
CA VAL A 385 -0.11 -26.80 24.84
C VAL A 385 -0.94 -26.61 26.10
N GLN A 386 -0.44 -27.09 27.23
CA GLN A 386 -0.99 -26.70 28.49
C GLN A 386 -0.74 -25.21 28.57
N LEU A 387 -1.76 -24.43 28.21
CA LEU A 387 -1.86 -23.04 28.57
C LEU A 387 -1.73 -23.05 30.09
N THR A 388 -0.53 -22.79 30.59
CA THR A 388 -0.32 -22.64 32.02
C THR A 388 -1.20 -21.48 32.46
N ASP A 389 -1.80 -21.54 33.64
CA ASP A 389 -2.63 -20.47 34.21
C ASP A 389 -1.99 -19.08 34.15
N LYS A 390 -0.66 -19.01 34.05
CA LYS A 390 0.11 -17.77 33.84
C LYS A 390 -0.11 -17.10 32.48
N THR A 391 -0.40 -17.88 31.44
CA THR A 391 -0.66 -17.32 30.09
C THR A 391 -2.08 -16.77 30.03
N PHE A 392 -3.02 -17.39 30.72
CA PHE A 392 -4.39 -16.93 30.83
C PHE A 392 -4.50 -15.65 31.67
N ASP A 393 -3.74 -15.56 32.75
CA ASP A 393 -3.66 -14.38 33.64
C ASP A 393 -3.10 -13.14 32.95
N PHE A 394 -2.24 -13.30 31.95
CA PHE A 394 -1.72 -12.17 31.17
C PHE A 394 -2.81 -11.52 30.32
N TYR A 395 -3.64 -12.33 29.64
CA TYR A 395 -4.72 -11.81 28.79
C TYR A 395 -5.90 -11.23 29.56
N THR A 396 -6.18 -11.75 30.76
CA THR A 396 -7.29 -11.25 31.58
C THR A 396 -6.96 -10.02 32.41
N LYS A 397 -5.66 -9.77 32.72
CA LYS A 397 -5.21 -8.60 33.49
C LYS A 397 -4.88 -7.36 32.64
N THR A 398 -4.74 -7.50 31.33
CA THR A 398 -4.35 -6.40 30.44
C THR A 398 -5.51 -5.79 29.64
N MET A 399 -6.72 -6.31 29.76
CA MET A 399 -7.90 -5.69 29.19
C MET A 399 -8.59 -4.81 30.24
N PRO A 400 -8.69 -3.49 30.02
CA PRO A 400 -9.60 -2.66 30.83
C PRO A 400 -11.06 -3.06 30.55
N PRO A 401 -11.97 -2.82 31.52
CA PRO A 401 -13.37 -3.21 31.43
C PRO A 401 -14.11 -2.51 30.29
#